data_8017ed1e4122cc7ff76eacb64a48bd67
#
_entry.id   8017ed1e4122cc7ff76eacb64a48bd67
#
_cell.length_a   1.000
_cell.length_b   1.000
_cell.length_c   1.000
_cell.angle_alpha   90.00
_cell.angle_beta   90.00
_cell.angle_gamma   90.00
#
_symmetry.space_group_name_H-M   'P 1'
#
loop_
_entity.id
_entity.type
_entity.pdbx_description
1 polymer ?
#
loop_
_entity_poly.entity_id
_entity_poly.type
_entity_poly.pdbx_seq_one_letter_code
_entity_poly.pdbx_strand_id
1 'polypeptide(L)'
;MAFFAPVYEQLMPVMNELLLAYSSLHRLSGSEDAEHAASLLVNLLRSHGLEARLEQCPLLLSDPITGSLTLTDFPDWQCQAKTRSFSAHCPQGVGAALYYDAQSTLARTDLEWQAWAQQVEGKIVVADQGFEDYVQRLDAARAVGLVHIWTSAETALHEETVGPIWGTPTLEDAQRYPRLPVISINQRDGQRLLNTMTHTRLPVGAELRTELARHVRTCSLPVVEIAGQSDEFVLLSSHYDSWHEGVTDNATGNALCVAMAIHFQQQSAMLRRGLRIAWWPGHSNARYGGSTWYADNYRQQLGERCVAHINVDSPGCLNAVQVVINASGAESNSFLNHAVEVITGKPALRITPLGKGGDQSFWGSGVPLHFALREVPIEKTSDSPGSGGGWWWHTEEDTYDKVDLNILWRDCQIHAHWLSALLIEPSLPIDAVDYLENNRQALRQLQQRLDPEFSLEQIAQKLRDLQDPIAHLQHLSHSHPDRWQSILVRTVADLHRLRYSSTDDFHYDLSYRGGAFPGFQPLAADLGQTTPETALMMQTQYRRQCDRALALLQKISDRLQK
;
A
#
# COMPACT_ATOMS: atom_id res chain seq x y z
N MET A 1 16.07 -18.23 -19.32
CA MET A 1 15.79 -16.79 -19.35
C MET A 1 17.10 -16.03 -19.49
N ALA A 2 17.19 -15.07 -20.38
CA ALA A 2 18.32 -14.16 -20.41
C ALA A 2 18.31 -13.32 -19.13
N PHE A 3 19.42 -13.28 -18.41
CA PHE A 3 19.56 -12.53 -17.18
C PHE A 3 20.76 -11.60 -17.29
N PHE A 4 20.53 -10.31 -17.09
CA PHE A 4 21.59 -9.33 -16.96
C PHE A 4 21.96 -9.22 -15.48
N ALA A 5 23.04 -9.88 -15.10
CA ALA A 5 23.54 -9.82 -13.74
C ALA A 5 24.06 -8.42 -13.41
N PRO A 6 23.58 -7.78 -12.36
CA PRO A 6 24.13 -6.50 -11.92
C PRO A 6 25.55 -6.70 -11.36
N VAL A 7 26.38 -5.68 -11.49
CA VAL A 7 27.78 -5.70 -11.07
C VAL A 7 27.92 -4.90 -9.77
N TYR A 8 28.31 -5.56 -8.70
CA TYR A 8 28.40 -4.98 -7.35
C TYR A 8 29.28 -3.74 -7.30
N GLU A 9 30.48 -3.83 -7.88
CA GLU A 9 31.50 -2.77 -7.86
C GLU A 9 31.05 -1.51 -8.62
N GLN A 10 30.07 -1.64 -9.51
CA GLN A 10 29.52 -0.52 -10.25
C GLN A 10 28.31 0.11 -9.55
N LEU A 11 27.43 -0.69 -8.98
CA LEU A 11 26.12 -0.23 -8.49
C LEU A 11 26.11 0.07 -7.00
N MET A 12 26.77 -0.73 -6.17
CA MET A 12 26.74 -0.54 -4.72
C MET A 12 27.35 0.82 -4.28
N PRO A 13 28.45 1.31 -4.87
CA PRO A 13 28.95 2.64 -4.53
C PRO A 13 27.93 3.76 -4.79
N VAL A 14 27.19 3.68 -5.90
CA VAL A 14 26.17 4.68 -6.26
C VAL A 14 24.95 4.58 -5.33
N MET A 15 24.52 3.37 -4.99
CA MET A 15 23.45 3.16 -4.01
C MET A 15 23.84 3.76 -2.66
N ASN A 16 25.05 3.48 -2.20
CA ASN A 16 25.54 3.99 -0.91
C ASN A 16 25.74 5.52 -0.91
N GLU A 17 26.15 6.11 -2.02
CA GLU A 17 26.23 7.57 -2.19
C GLU A 17 24.87 8.23 -1.95
N LEU A 18 23.80 7.70 -2.56
CA LEU A 18 22.46 8.21 -2.37
C LEU A 18 21.96 8.02 -0.94
N LEU A 19 22.20 6.84 -0.32
CA LEU A 19 21.83 6.59 1.08
C LEU A 19 22.48 7.58 2.03
N LEU A 20 23.77 7.86 1.87
CA LEU A 20 24.50 8.83 2.69
C LEU A 20 23.98 10.26 2.47
N ALA A 21 23.68 10.63 1.22
CA ALA A 21 23.10 11.93 0.92
C ALA A 21 21.71 12.12 1.56
N TYR A 22 20.90 11.07 1.59
CA TYR A 22 19.54 11.10 2.14
C TYR A 22 19.50 10.98 3.67
N SER A 23 20.51 10.40 4.31
CA SER A 23 20.57 10.18 5.76
C SER A 23 20.63 11.44 6.62
N SER A 24 20.70 12.62 6.01
CA SER A 24 20.66 13.91 6.70
C SER A 24 19.46 14.78 6.31
N LEU A 25 18.52 14.24 5.53
CA LEU A 25 17.37 14.97 4.99
C LEU A 25 16.05 14.44 5.61
N HIS A 26 15.24 15.34 6.14
CA HIS A 26 13.87 15.06 6.56
C HIS A 26 12.92 15.23 5.37
N ARG A 27 12.72 14.17 4.61
CA ARG A 27 12.11 14.23 3.27
C ARG A 27 10.58 14.22 3.26
N LEU A 28 9.93 14.85 4.25
CA LEU A 28 8.48 14.99 4.25
C LEU A 28 8.02 15.75 3.00
N SER A 29 7.09 15.21 2.23
CA SER A 29 6.65 15.81 0.97
C SER A 29 6.18 17.25 1.13
N GLY A 30 6.65 18.10 0.22
CA GLY A 30 6.41 19.55 0.27
C GLY A 30 7.41 20.34 1.09
N SER A 31 8.38 19.68 1.75
CA SER A 31 9.50 20.34 2.44
C SER A 31 10.62 20.69 1.47
N GLU A 32 11.51 21.61 1.89
CA GLU A 32 12.72 21.95 1.14
C GLU A 32 13.66 20.75 1.01
N ASP A 33 13.77 19.92 2.04
CA ASP A 33 14.59 18.70 2.03
C ASP A 33 14.07 17.66 1.03
N ALA A 34 12.74 17.50 0.90
CA ALA A 34 12.15 16.61 -0.11
C ALA A 34 12.45 17.11 -1.54
N GLU A 35 12.32 18.41 -1.81
CA GLU A 35 12.63 19.00 -3.12
C GLU A 35 14.15 18.92 -3.41
N HIS A 36 14.99 19.07 -2.39
CA HIS A 36 16.43 18.87 -2.50
C HIS A 36 16.76 17.41 -2.82
N ALA A 37 16.14 16.46 -2.14
CA ALA A 37 16.31 15.03 -2.39
C ALA A 37 15.90 14.64 -3.82
N ALA A 38 14.77 15.14 -4.33
CA ALA A 38 14.35 14.94 -5.72
C ALA A 38 15.39 15.48 -6.71
N SER A 39 15.97 16.65 -6.42
CA SER A 39 16.99 17.26 -7.25
C SER A 39 18.31 16.48 -7.22
N LEU A 40 18.74 15.99 -6.06
CA LEU A 40 19.92 15.13 -5.91
C LEU A 40 19.76 13.86 -6.71
N LEU A 41 18.62 13.20 -6.61
CA LEU A 41 18.32 11.96 -7.34
C LEU A 41 18.40 12.17 -8.85
N VAL A 42 17.77 13.22 -9.39
CA VAL A 42 17.81 13.52 -10.84
C VAL A 42 19.23 13.88 -11.28
N ASN A 43 19.99 14.63 -10.48
CA ASN A 43 21.38 14.97 -10.81
C ASN A 43 22.27 13.72 -10.81
N LEU A 44 22.08 12.80 -9.86
CA LEU A 44 22.81 11.53 -9.82
C LEU A 44 22.51 10.69 -11.07
N LEU A 45 21.25 10.56 -11.48
CA LEU A 45 20.87 9.85 -12.70
C LEU A 45 21.50 10.49 -13.96
N ARG A 46 21.48 11.82 -14.05
CA ARG A 46 22.08 12.57 -15.17
C ARG A 46 23.59 12.43 -15.23
N SER A 47 24.29 12.36 -14.09
CA SER A 47 25.73 12.13 -14.05
C SER A 47 26.13 10.75 -14.61
N HIS A 48 25.18 9.79 -14.60
CA HIS A 48 25.31 8.47 -15.23
C HIS A 48 24.74 8.40 -16.65
N GLY A 49 24.45 9.55 -17.29
CA GLY A 49 24.02 9.61 -18.69
C GLY A 49 22.54 9.29 -18.93
N LEU A 50 21.70 9.30 -17.89
CA LEU A 50 20.26 9.07 -18.01
C LEU A 50 19.50 10.39 -18.22
N GLU A 51 18.48 10.37 -19.06
CA GLU A 51 17.58 11.51 -19.28
C GLU A 51 16.49 11.54 -18.20
N ALA A 52 16.86 11.94 -16.98
CA ALA A 52 15.92 12.09 -15.88
C ALA A 52 15.30 13.49 -15.87
N ARG A 53 14.00 13.57 -15.52
CA ARG A 53 13.23 14.81 -15.43
C ARG A 53 12.47 14.91 -14.12
N LEU A 54 12.09 16.13 -13.74
CA LEU A 54 11.17 16.41 -12.65
C LEU A 54 9.81 16.81 -13.23
N GLU A 55 8.77 16.07 -12.89
CA GLU A 55 7.39 16.47 -13.16
C GLU A 55 6.84 17.25 -11.98
N GLN A 56 5.85 18.10 -12.20
CA GLN A 56 5.25 18.95 -11.19
C GLN A 56 3.92 18.34 -10.75
N CYS A 57 3.88 17.86 -9.52
CA CYS A 57 2.77 17.10 -8.95
C CYS A 57 2.10 17.92 -7.83
N PRO A 58 0.96 18.59 -8.08
CA PRO A 58 0.21 19.28 -7.04
C PRO A 58 -0.49 18.26 -6.14
N LEU A 59 -0.26 18.36 -4.82
CA LEU A 59 -0.79 17.45 -3.82
C LEU A 59 -1.47 18.19 -2.67
N LEU A 60 -2.50 17.57 -2.11
CA LEU A 60 -3.06 17.95 -0.81
C LEU A 60 -2.28 17.24 0.29
N LEU A 61 -1.52 17.99 1.07
CA LEU A 61 -0.68 17.48 2.15
C LEU A 61 -1.36 17.72 3.51
N SER A 62 -1.04 16.86 4.47
CA SER A 62 -1.45 17.04 5.87
C SER A 62 -0.25 16.77 6.78
N ASP A 63 0.39 17.87 7.23
CA ASP A 63 1.59 17.78 8.05
C ASP A 63 1.20 17.69 9.53
N PRO A 64 1.59 16.63 10.25
CA PRO A 64 1.41 16.53 11.68
C PRO A 64 2.39 17.49 12.40
N ILE A 65 1.87 18.37 13.25
CA ILE A 65 2.70 19.36 13.97
C ILE A 65 2.91 18.89 15.40
N THR A 66 1.84 18.86 16.20
CA THR A 66 1.94 18.44 17.60
C THR A 66 0.70 17.66 18.05
N GLY A 67 0.89 16.79 19.03
CA GLY A 67 -0.18 16.12 19.75
C GLY A 67 0.10 16.13 21.25
N SER A 68 -0.94 16.22 22.08
CA SER A 68 -0.78 16.15 23.53
C SER A 68 -1.95 15.46 24.21
N LEU A 69 -1.66 14.85 25.36
CA LEU A 69 -2.63 14.27 26.27
C LEU A 69 -2.34 14.76 27.68
N THR A 70 -3.35 15.34 28.34
CA THR A 70 -3.29 15.73 29.74
C THR A 70 -4.41 15.03 30.51
N LEU A 71 -4.13 14.59 31.75
CA LEU A 71 -5.11 13.94 32.61
C LEU A 71 -5.68 14.95 33.61
N THR A 72 -7.00 15.05 33.71
CA THR A 72 -7.68 16.07 34.51
C THR A 72 -7.32 16.00 36.00
N ASP A 73 -7.27 14.77 36.54
CA ASP A 73 -7.02 14.54 37.97
C ASP A 73 -5.56 14.20 38.28
N PHE A 74 -4.67 14.19 37.28
CA PHE A 74 -3.27 13.82 37.42
C PHE A 74 -2.37 14.84 36.66
N PRO A 75 -2.27 16.09 37.12
CA PRO A 75 -1.59 17.15 36.38
C PRO A 75 -0.08 16.91 36.18
N ASP A 76 0.54 16.09 37.02
CA ASP A 76 1.96 15.71 36.92
C ASP A 76 2.19 14.54 35.92
N TRP A 77 1.12 13.92 35.44
CA TRP A 77 1.24 12.87 34.42
C TRP A 77 1.56 13.50 33.06
N GLN A 78 2.63 13.05 32.43
CA GLN A 78 3.10 13.55 31.14
C GLN A 78 3.48 12.38 30.25
N CYS A 79 3.31 12.54 28.94
CA CYS A 79 3.81 11.64 27.91
C CYS A 79 4.31 12.43 26.71
N GLN A 80 5.14 11.80 25.91
CA GLN A 80 5.41 12.26 24.56
C GLN A 80 4.30 11.75 23.64
N ALA A 81 3.76 12.63 22.81
CA ALA A 81 2.69 12.28 21.89
C ALA A 81 2.90 12.97 20.54
N LYS A 82 2.47 12.33 19.47
CA LYS A 82 2.47 12.88 18.12
C LYS A 82 1.08 12.70 17.50
N THR A 83 0.59 13.75 16.82
CA THR A 83 -0.64 13.61 16.03
C THR A 83 -0.36 12.85 14.74
N ARG A 84 -1.42 12.41 14.06
CA ARG A 84 -1.32 11.69 12.80
C ARG A 84 -1.83 12.52 11.63
N SER A 85 -1.18 12.36 10.49
CA SER A 85 -1.59 13.00 9.24
C SER A 85 -3.07 12.69 8.94
N PHE A 86 -3.82 13.69 8.48
CA PHE A 86 -5.27 13.64 8.22
C PHE A 86 -6.16 13.36 9.44
N SER A 87 -5.65 13.38 10.65
CA SER A 87 -6.45 13.47 11.87
C SER A 87 -7.24 14.79 11.91
N ALA A 88 -8.23 14.91 12.80
CA ALA A 88 -8.88 16.19 13.02
C ALA A 88 -7.90 17.20 13.63
N HIS A 89 -7.93 18.45 13.13
CA HIS A 89 -7.22 19.57 13.75
C HIS A 89 -8.03 20.08 14.93
N CYS A 90 -7.53 19.88 16.16
CA CYS A 90 -8.22 20.20 17.41
C CYS A 90 -7.27 20.88 18.41
N PRO A 91 -6.79 22.11 18.13
CA PRO A 91 -5.84 22.82 18.98
C PRO A 91 -6.45 23.29 20.31
N GLN A 92 -7.77 23.48 20.38
CA GLN A 92 -8.46 23.80 21.63
C GLN A 92 -8.59 22.61 22.57
N GLY A 93 -8.39 21.41 22.07
CA GLY A 93 -8.55 20.18 22.79
C GLY A 93 -9.99 19.67 22.90
N VAL A 94 -10.13 18.39 23.09
CA VAL A 94 -11.38 17.71 23.43
C VAL A 94 -11.22 17.03 24.78
N GLY A 95 -12.15 17.30 25.69
CA GLY A 95 -12.17 16.71 27.03
C GLY A 95 -13.20 15.60 27.14
N ALA A 96 -12.79 14.41 27.60
CA ALA A 96 -13.69 13.30 27.88
C ALA A 96 -13.06 12.27 28.83
N ALA A 97 -13.88 11.32 29.31
CA ALA A 97 -13.36 10.17 30.02
C ALA A 97 -12.62 9.22 29.08
N LEU A 98 -11.50 8.66 29.57
CA LEU A 98 -10.76 7.62 28.87
C LEU A 98 -11.50 6.28 28.90
N TYR A 99 -11.43 5.55 27.80
CA TYR A 99 -11.90 4.15 27.69
C TYR A 99 -10.79 3.32 27.03
N TYR A 100 -10.32 2.28 27.72
CA TYR A 100 -9.33 1.36 27.13
C TYR A 100 -10.02 0.22 26.39
N ASP A 101 -9.77 0.12 25.09
CA ASP A 101 -10.21 -1.01 24.27
C ASP A 101 -9.13 -2.10 24.22
N ALA A 102 -9.11 -2.95 25.25
CA ALA A 102 -8.17 -4.06 25.36
C ALA A 102 -8.30 -5.13 24.25
N GLN A 103 -9.36 -5.06 23.44
CA GLN A 103 -9.62 -6.00 22.33
C GLN A 103 -9.48 -5.32 20.95
N SER A 104 -8.87 -4.15 20.89
CA SER A 104 -8.77 -3.35 19.67
C SER A 104 -8.12 -4.07 18.49
N THR A 105 -7.19 -5.00 18.75
CA THR A 105 -6.49 -5.81 17.75
C THR A 105 -7.19 -7.14 17.41
N LEU A 106 -8.27 -7.48 18.11
CA LEU A 106 -8.98 -8.74 17.92
C LEU A 106 -10.12 -8.57 16.89
N ALA A 107 -10.37 -9.63 16.13
CA ALA A 107 -11.55 -9.69 15.29
C ALA A 107 -12.82 -9.71 16.16
N ARG A 108 -13.82 -8.93 15.76
CA ARG A 108 -15.14 -8.86 16.41
C ARG A 108 -16.22 -9.20 15.40
N THR A 109 -17.26 -9.86 15.89
CA THR A 109 -18.54 -9.95 15.19
C THR A 109 -19.22 -8.58 15.14
N ASP A 110 -20.20 -8.39 14.29
CA ASP A 110 -20.90 -7.12 14.21
C ASP A 110 -21.75 -6.81 15.44
N LEU A 111 -22.25 -7.83 16.14
CA LEU A 111 -22.91 -7.65 17.43
C LEU A 111 -21.93 -7.11 18.49
N GLU A 112 -20.71 -7.63 18.52
CA GLU A 112 -19.65 -7.12 19.38
C GLU A 112 -19.25 -5.69 18.99
N TRP A 113 -19.20 -5.35 17.70
CA TRP A 113 -18.98 -3.99 17.24
C TRP A 113 -20.10 -3.03 17.63
N GLN A 114 -21.36 -3.46 17.59
CA GLN A 114 -22.50 -2.64 18.05
C GLN A 114 -22.46 -2.38 19.56
N ALA A 115 -22.15 -3.41 20.36
CA ALA A 115 -21.99 -3.26 21.80
C ALA A 115 -20.80 -2.35 22.15
N TRP A 116 -19.70 -2.52 21.44
CA TRP A 116 -18.51 -1.68 21.56
C TRP A 116 -18.80 -0.21 21.19
N ALA A 117 -19.57 0.06 20.14
CA ALA A 117 -19.92 1.42 19.74
C ALA A 117 -20.62 2.20 20.85
N GLN A 118 -21.49 1.53 21.62
CA GLN A 118 -22.15 2.15 22.79
C GLN A 118 -21.17 2.48 23.93
N GLN A 119 -20.11 1.69 24.07
CA GLN A 119 -19.09 1.89 25.11
C GLN A 119 -18.14 3.05 24.79
N VAL A 120 -17.81 3.24 23.51
CA VAL A 120 -16.85 4.25 23.06
C VAL A 120 -17.49 5.59 22.76
N GLU A 121 -18.81 5.67 22.61
CA GLU A 121 -19.53 6.92 22.32
C GLU A 121 -19.20 8.00 23.37
N GLY A 122 -18.75 9.17 22.90
CA GLY A 122 -18.38 10.29 23.74
C GLY A 122 -17.11 10.09 24.58
N LYS A 123 -16.28 9.08 24.29
CA LYS A 123 -15.03 8.79 25.01
C LYS A 123 -13.80 9.13 24.18
N ILE A 124 -12.70 9.41 24.87
CA ILE A 124 -11.36 9.30 24.28
C ILE A 124 -10.94 7.84 24.44
N VAL A 125 -10.81 7.13 23.33
CA VAL A 125 -10.45 5.72 23.33
C VAL A 125 -8.93 5.57 23.40
N VAL A 126 -8.45 4.67 24.25
CA VAL A 126 -7.06 4.22 24.34
C VAL A 126 -7.00 2.83 23.73
N ALA A 127 -6.12 2.58 22.78
CA ALA A 127 -6.10 1.31 22.05
C ALA A 127 -4.70 0.97 21.50
N ASP A 128 -4.44 -0.33 21.30
CA ASP A 128 -3.26 -0.86 20.62
C ASP A 128 -3.46 -0.94 19.09
N GLN A 129 -4.59 -0.42 18.58
CA GLN A 129 -4.92 -0.29 17.17
C GLN A 129 -5.17 1.18 16.84
N GLY A 130 -4.64 1.66 15.70
CA GLY A 130 -4.78 3.07 15.32
C GLY A 130 -4.69 3.34 13.82
N PHE A 131 -4.93 2.32 12.98
CA PHE A 131 -4.98 2.48 11.52
C PHE A 131 -6.36 2.92 11.03
N GLU A 132 -6.46 3.27 9.76
CA GLU A 132 -7.60 3.99 9.18
C GLU A 132 -8.94 3.31 9.36
N ASP A 133 -9.01 2.00 9.24
CA ASP A 133 -10.26 1.24 9.38
C ASP A 133 -10.80 1.29 10.82
N TYR A 134 -9.91 1.22 11.81
CA TYR A 134 -10.29 1.36 13.22
C TYR A 134 -10.70 2.80 13.55
N VAL A 135 -9.95 3.79 13.03
CA VAL A 135 -10.30 5.22 13.19
C VAL A 135 -11.66 5.53 12.59
N GLN A 136 -11.98 4.99 11.40
CA GLN A 136 -13.31 5.14 10.80
C GLN A 136 -14.43 4.51 11.63
N ARG A 137 -14.19 3.36 12.27
CA ARG A 137 -15.16 2.74 13.18
C ARG A 137 -15.39 3.59 14.43
N LEU A 138 -14.33 4.18 14.99
CA LEU A 138 -14.42 5.11 16.11
C LEU A 138 -15.21 6.38 15.75
N ASP A 139 -14.94 6.97 14.58
CA ASP A 139 -15.68 8.14 14.10
C ASP A 139 -17.17 7.83 13.89
N ALA A 140 -17.47 6.67 13.31
CA ALA A 140 -18.84 6.19 13.13
C ALA A 140 -19.55 5.91 14.47
N ALA A 141 -18.81 5.41 15.47
CA ALA A 141 -19.30 5.17 16.84
C ALA A 141 -19.34 6.44 17.71
N ARG A 142 -19.01 7.60 17.13
CA ARG A 142 -19.00 8.90 17.83
C ARG A 142 -18.07 8.95 19.05
N ALA A 143 -16.96 8.23 19.00
CA ALA A 143 -15.84 8.50 19.89
C ALA A 143 -15.33 9.92 19.64
N VAL A 144 -14.75 10.57 20.65
CA VAL A 144 -14.31 11.96 20.53
C VAL A 144 -12.80 12.12 20.40
N GLY A 145 -12.03 11.03 20.51
CA GLY A 145 -10.58 11.01 20.29
C GLY A 145 -10.00 9.60 20.38
N LEU A 146 -8.80 9.42 19.86
CA LEU A 146 -8.02 8.19 19.94
C LEU A 146 -6.61 8.47 20.45
N VAL A 147 -6.20 7.71 21.46
CA VAL A 147 -4.82 7.56 21.92
C VAL A 147 -4.34 6.18 21.48
N HIS A 148 -3.52 6.09 20.44
CA HIS A 148 -2.93 4.84 19.99
C HIS A 148 -1.64 4.56 20.76
N ILE A 149 -1.57 3.41 21.42
CA ILE A 149 -0.36 2.90 22.06
C ILE A 149 0.38 2.04 21.04
N TRP A 150 1.58 2.43 20.69
CA TRP A 150 2.42 1.61 19.81
C TRP A 150 2.95 0.39 20.55
N THR A 151 2.97 -0.77 19.90
CA THR A 151 3.22 -2.06 20.56
C THR A 151 4.68 -2.50 20.62
N SER A 152 5.64 -1.70 20.16
CA SER A 152 7.06 -2.00 20.32
C SER A 152 7.59 -1.52 21.69
N ALA A 153 8.65 -2.17 22.18
CA ALA A 153 9.23 -1.85 23.50
C ALA A 153 10.05 -0.55 23.52
N GLU A 154 10.40 -0.03 22.36
CA GLU A 154 11.17 1.18 22.17
C GLU A 154 10.31 2.42 22.48
N THR A 155 10.98 3.53 22.78
CA THR A 155 10.30 4.76 23.20
C THR A 155 10.13 5.78 22.09
N ALA A 156 10.62 5.50 20.89
CA ALA A 156 10.41 6.35 19.72
C ALA A 156 8.92 6.50 19.37
N LEU A 157 8.56 7.66 18.83
CA LEU A 157 7.19 7.93 18.37
C LEU A 157 7.06 7.60 16.89
N HIS A 158 6.06 6.82 16.56
CA HIS A 158 5.74 6.47 15.18
C HIS A 158 4.84 7.50 14.53
N GLU A 159 5.28 8.06 13.42
CA GLU A 159 4.45 8.85 12.52
C GLU A 159 3.53 7.92 11.71
N GLU A 160 2.37 8.41 11.34
CA GLU A 160 1.43 7.68 10.50
C GLU A 160 0.35 8.61 9.95
N THR A 161 -0.40 8.14 8.98
CA THR A 161 -1.62 8.79 8.50
C THR A 161 -2.86 8.01 8.95
N VAL A 162 -3.97 8.69 9.12
CA VAL A 162 -5.29 8.08 9.35
C VAL A 162 -6.30 8.48 8.27
N GLY A 163 -5.81 9.12 7.21
CA GLY A 163 -6.63 9.45 6.05
C GLY A 163 -6.89 8.21 5.19
N PRO A 164 -8.15 7.78 5.05
CA PRO A 164 -8.46 6.57 4.29
C PRO A 164 -8.51 6.81 2.77
N ILE A 165 -8.46 8.06 2.35
CA ILE A 165 -8.64 8.46 0.96
C ILE A 165 -7.34 8.26 0.21
N TRP A 166 -7.43 7.68 -0.96
CA TRP A 166 -6.30 7.39 -1.83
C TRP A 166 -5.87 8.64 -2.60
N GLY A 167 -4.78 9.26 -2.19
CA GLY A 167 -4.27 10.49 -2.81
C GLY A 167 -5.12 11.73 -2.55
N THR A 168 -5.11 12.67 -3.48
CA THR A 168 -5.92 13.89 -3.40
C THR A 168 -7.40 13.53 -3.59
N PRO A 169 -8.29 13.90 -2.64
CA PRO A 169 -9.70 13.54 -2.69
C PRO A 169 -10.46 14.28 -3.79
N THR A 170 -11.53 13.66 -4.27
CA THR A 170 -12.62 14.40 -4.93
C THR A 170 -13.41 15.21 -3.90
N LEU A 171 -14.29 16.11 -4.37
CA LEU A 171 -15.16 16.89 -3.47
C LEU A 171 -16.06 16.00 -2.61
N GLU A 172 -16.48 14.85 -3.13
CA GLU A 172 -17.29 13.86 -2.41
C GLU A 172 -16.44 13.08 -1.41
N ASP A 173 -15.26 12.60 -1.82
CA ASP A 173 -14.39 11.80 -0.95
C ASP A 173 -13.84 12.60 0.23
N ALA A 174 -13.65 13.92 0.09
CA ALA A 174 -13.16 14.78 1.16
C ALA A 174 -14.02 14.71 2.44
N GLN A 175 -15.29 14.32 2.33
CA GLN A 175 -16.19 14.12 3.48
C GLN A 175 -15.90 12.85 4.29
N ARG A 176 -15.02 11.96 3.77
CA ARG A 176 -14.65 10.69 4.41
C ARG A 176 -13.43 10.79 5.31
N TYR A 177 -12.80 11.99 5.41
CA TYR A 177 -11.74 12.18 6.40
C TYR A 177 -12.30 12.05 7.82
N PRO A 178 -11.55 11.42 8.75
CA PRO A 178 -11.98 11.29 10.13
C PRO A 178 -12.14 12.65 10.81
N ARG A 179 -13.15 12.76 11.65
CA ARG A 179 -13.48 13.98 12.41
C ARG A 179 -12.98 13.95 13.85
N LEU A 180 -12.40 12.82 14.28
CA LEU A 180 -11.85 12.72 15.62
C LEU A 180 -10.32 12.99 15.62
N PRO A 181 -9.77 13.65 16.65
CA PRO A 181 -8.35 13.80 16.84
C PRO A 181 -7.70 12.47 17.24
N VAL A 182 -6.53 12.20 16.66
CA VAL A 182 -5.76 10.97 16.88
C VAL A 182 -4.31 11.33 17.25
N ILE A 183 -3.82 10.74 18.33
CA ILE A 183 -2.41 10.80 18.71
C ILE A 183 -1.83 9.40 18.88
N SER A 184 -0.50 9.30 18.72
CA SER A 184 0.29 8.13 19.09
C SER A 184 1.13 8.43 20.31
N ILE A 185 1.26 7.45 21.20
CA ILE A 185 2.20 7.42 22.30
C ILE A 185 2.99 6.11 22.27
N ASN A 186 4.19 6.09 22.85
CA ASN A 186 4.99 4.87 22.92
C ASN A 186 4.42 3.88 23.96
N GLN A 187 4.85 2.62 23.90
CA GLN A 187 4.37 1.55 24.76
C GLN A 187 4.59 1.85 26.25
N ARG A 188 5.75 2.42 26.63
CA ARG A 188 6.06 2.74 28.04
C ARG A 188 5.08 3.75 28.62
N ASP A 189 4.81 4.84 27.89
CA ASP A 189 3.85 5.84 28.32
C ASP A 189 2.41 5.31 28.30
N GLY A 190 2.09 4.46 27.32
CA GLY A 190 0.84 3.72 27.26
C GLY A 190 0.64 2.84 28.50
N GLN A 191 1.64 2.07 28.91
CA GLN A 191 1.56 1.24 30.10
C GLN A 191 1.37 2.08 31.37
N ARG A 192 2.03 3.23 31.47
CA ARG A 192 1.83 4.18 32.59
C ARG A 192 0.40 4.71 32.60
N LEU A 193 -0.17 5.03 31.42
CA LEU A 193 -1.56 5.47 31.28
C LEU A 193 -2.53 4.39 31.75
N LEU A 194 -2.37 3.16 31.26
CA LEU A 194 -3.22 2.03 31.65
C LEU A 194 -3.15 1.72 33.15
N ASN A 195 -1.95 1.81 33.73
CA ASN A 195 -1.78 1.66 35.20
C ASN A 195 -2.55 2.75 35.96
N THR A 196 -2.48 4.01 35.50
CA THR A 196 -3.26 5.10 36.11
C THR A 196 -4.75 4.83 36.02
N MET A 197 -5.24 4.40 34.85
CA MET A 197 -6.68 4.07 34.66
C MET A 197 -7.13 2.90 35.54
N THR A 198 -6.30 1.87 35.71
CA THR A 198 -6.64 0.66 36.47
C THR A 198 -6.69 0.92 37.98
N HIS A 199 -5.80 1.77 38.51
CA HIS A 199 -5.70 2.06 39.93
C HIS A 199 -6.66 3.16 40.40
N THR A 200 -7.39 3.79 39.47
CA THR A 200 -8.35 4.84 39.76
C THR A 200 -9.76 4.28 39.85
N ARG A 201 -10.50 4.62 40.91
CA ARG A 201 -11.88 4.12 41.15
C ARG A 201 -12.93 4.76 40.24
N LEU A 202 -12.64 5.94 39.70
CA LEU A 202 -13.53 6.69 38.80
C LEU A 202 -12.94 6.69 37.38
N PRO A 203 -13.74 6.89 36.32
CA PRO A 203 -13.22 7.10 35.00
C PRO A 203 -12.23 8.26 34.98
N VAL A 204 -11.05 8.05 34.43
CA VAL A 204 -10.01 9.08 34.29
C VAL A 204 -10.43 10.06 33.19
N GLY A 205 -10.57 11.34 33.54
CA GLY A 205 -10.80 12.43 32.60
C GLY A 205 -9.50 12.84 31.91
N ALA A 206 -9.58 13.16 30.64
CA ALA A 206 -8.44 13.63 29.88
C ALA A 206 -8.82 14.70 28.87
N GLU A 207 -7.86 15.52 28.49
CA GLU A 207 -7.92 16.44 27.34
C GLU A 207 -6.90 16.02 26.30
N LEU A 208 -7.35 15.84 25.06
CA LEU A 208 -6.54 15.49 23.90
C LEU A 208 -6.52 16.64 22.92
N ARG A 209 -5.32 17.03 22.46
CA ARG A 209 -5.11 18.09 21.46
C ARG A 209 -4.32 17.58 20.28
N THR A 210 -4.64 18.10 19.11
CA THR A 210 -3.93 17.82 17.85
C THR A 210 -3.80 19.08 17.02
N GLU A 211 -2.60 19.30 16.49
CA GLU A 211 -2.34 20.38 15.53
C GLU A 211 -1.77 19.79 14.24
N LEU A 212 -2.40 20.14 13.14
CA LEU A 212 -2.01 19.74 11.78
C LEU A 212 -2.12 20.95 10.85
N ALA A 213 -1.29 20.97 9.82
CA ALA A 213 -1.41 21.90 8.71
C ALA A 213 -1.85 21.15 7.45
N ARG A 214 -3.04 21.46 6.93
CA ARG A 214 -3.46 21.00 5.59
C ARG A 214 -3.21 22.11 4.58
N HIS A 215 -2.52 21.76 3.50
CA HIS A 215 -2.20 22.73 2.45
C HIS A 215 -1.98 22.03 1.10
N VAL A 216 -2.05 22.81 0.03
CA VAL A 216 -1.67 22.35 -1.31
C VAL A 216 -0.24 22.77 -1.60
N ARG A 217 0.59 21.82 -2.04
CA ARG A 217 1.95 22.07 -2.54
C ARG A 217 2.14 21.38 -3.89
N THR A 218 2.94 22.00 -4.72
CA THR A 218 3.47 21.34 -5.91
C THR A 218 4.78 20.69 -5.52
N CYS A 219 4.82 19.36 -5.60
CA CYS A 219 5.98 18.54 -5.28
C CYS A 219 6.65 18.09 -6.58
N SER A 220 7.96 17.93 -6.56
CA SER A 220 8.72 17.34 -7.66
C SER A 220 8.53 15.83 -7.69
N LEU A 221 8.28 15.28 -8.89
CA LEU A 221 8.16 13.85 -9.14
C LEU A 221 9.26 13.45 -10.15
N PRO A 222 10.37 12.85 -9.69
CA PRO A 222 11.43 12.36 -10.55
C PRO A 222 10.96 11.19 -11.42
N VAL A 223 11.30 11.24 -12.71
CA VAL A 223 11.01 10.18 -13.69
C VAL A 223 12.20 9.97 -14.61
N VAL A 224 12.50 8.72 -14.93
CA VAL A 224 13.44 8.34 -15.97
C VAL A 224 12.81 7.28 -16.87
N GLU A 225 13.09 7.34 -18.16
CA GLU A 225 12.61 6.38 -19.15
C GLU A 225 13.77 5.83 -19.96
N ILE A 226 13.83 4.51 -20.07
CA ILE A 226 14.77 3.77 -20.90
C ILE A 226 13.93 3.11 -21.98
N ALA A 227 14.14 3.52 -23.24
CA ALA A 227 13.37 3.02 -24.37
C ALA A 227 13.66 1.54 -24.64
N GLY A 228 12.63 0.78 -25.00
CA GLY A 228 12.74 -0.55 -25.58
C GLY A 228 12.50 -0.53 -27.08
N GLN A 229 12.45 -1.72 -27.69
CA GLN A 229 12.15 -1.90 -29.13
C GLN A 229 10.64 -1.77 -29.41
N SER A 230 9.78 -1.90 -28.39
CA SER A 230 8.33 -1.69 -28.48
C SER A 230 7.89 -0.52 -27.60
N ASP A 231 6.64 -0.06 -27.81
CA ASP A 231 6.02 0.97 -27.00
C ASP A 231 5.56 0.49 -25.61
N GLU A 232 5.59 -0.84 -25.38
CA GLU A 232 5.30 -1.41 -24.06
C GLU A 232 6.39 -1.06 -23.05
N PHE A 233 6.04 -0.90 -21.79
CA PHE A 233 7.01 -0.64 -20.72
C PHE A 233 6.62 -1.32 -19.40
N VAL A 234 7.63 -1.53 -18.57
CA VAL A 234 7.52 -1.91 -17.16
C VAL A 234 7.66 -0.64 -16.32
N LEU A 235 6.78 -0.43 -15.35
CA LEU A 235 6.87 0.64 -14.37
C LEU A 235 7.50 0.09 -13.10
N LEU A 236 8.69 0.59 -12.74
CA LEU A 236 9.33 0.38 -11.46
C LEU A 236 9.14 1.64 -10.63
N SER A 237 8.80 1.54 -9.37
CA SER A 237 8.56 2.73 -8.56
C SER A 237 8.99 2.57 -7.11
N SER A 238 9.25 3.71 -6.49
CA SER A 238 9.56 3.86 -5.07
C SER A 238 9.10 5.24 -4.62
N HIS A 239 8.64 5.42 -3.39
CA HIS A 239 8.42 6.77 -2.89
C HIS A 239 9.73 7.35 -2.35
N TYR A 240 9.96 8.66 -2.54
CA TYR A 240 11.19 9.29 -2.08
C TYR A 240 11.00 10.16 -0.85
N ASP A 241 9.76 10.50 -0.52
CA ASP A 241 9.45 11.15 0.74
C ASP A 241 9.58 10.17 1.92
N SER A 242 9.68 10.71 3.11
CA SER A 242 9.83 9.92 4.33
C SER A 242 9.26 10.66 5.53
N TRP A 243 8.95 9.91 6.57
CA TRP A 243 8.94 10.44 7.92
C TRP A 243 10.38 10.49 8.42
N HIS A 244 10.82 11.63 8.97
CA HIS A 244 12.20 11.88 9.41
C HIS A 244 13.22 11.59 8.30
N GLU A 245 14.38 11.02 8.62
CA GLU A 245 15.39 10.59 7.63
C GLU A 245 14.91 9.42 6.80
N GLY A 246 14.17 8.47 7.40
CA GLY A 246 13.56 7.34 6.73
C GLY A 246 14.52 6.60 5.81
N VAL A 247 15.67 6.16 6.33
CA VAL A 247 16.73 5.58 5.47
C VAL A 247 16.30 4.22 4.96
N THR A 248 15.66 3.40 5.80
CA THR A 248 15.09 2.13 5.34
C THR A 248 13.74 2.33 4.67
N ASP A 249 12.98 3.37 5.05
CA ASP A 249 11.67 3.71 4.50
C ASP A 249 11.63 5.16 3.97
N ASN A 250 12.09 5.48 2.72
CA ASN A 250 12.39 4.50 1.69
C ASN A 250 13.64 4.91 0.87
N ALA A 251 14.71 5.42 1.50
CA ALA A 251 15.92 5.76 0.76
C ALA A 251 16.57 4.52 0.14
N THR A 252 16.48 3.35 0.79
CA THR A 252 16.98 2.08 0.23
C THR A 252 16.26 1.68 -1.06
N GLY A 253 14.93 1.84 -1.11
CA GLY A 253 14.16 1.61 -2.33
C GLY A 253 14.52 2.60 -3.45
N ASN A 254 14.76 3.86 -3.09
CA ASN A 254 15.23 4.87 -4.05
C ASN A 254 16.58 4.49 -4.65
N ALA A 255 17.52 4.05 -3.81
CA ALA A 255 18.86 3.64 -4.22
C ALA A 255 18.81 2.40 -5.14
N LEU A 256 17.98 1.42 -4.82
CA LEU A 256 17.76 0.25 -5.67
C LEU A 256 17.19 0.66 -7.04
N CYS A 257 16.22 1.54 -7.09
CA CYS A 257 15.65 2.03 -8.34
C CYS A 257 16.69 2.79 -9.20
N VAL A 258 17.57 3.59 -8.59
CA VAL A 258 18.70 4.24 -9.28
C VAL A 258 19.66 3.18 -9.85
N ALA A 259 20.00 2.15 -9.09
CA ALA A 259 20.84 1.05 -9.55
C ALA A 259 20.23 0.34 -10.76
N MET A 260 18.91 0.08 -10.74
CA MET A 260 18.19 -0.51 -11.88
C MET A 260 18.20 0.40 -13.11
N ALA A 261 18.03 1.72 -12.92
CA ALA A 261 18.11 2.68 -14.03
C ALA A 261 19.47 2.62 -14.71
N ILE A 262 20.56 2.69 -13.96
CA ILE A 262 21.94 2.64 -14.48
C ILE A 262 22.22 1.31 -15.15
N HIS A 263 21.83 0.21 -14.52
CA HIS A 263 22.05 -1.14 -15.03
C HIS A 263 21.36 -1.37 -16.37
N PHE A 264 20.06 -1.06 -16.49
CA PHE A 264 19.30 -1.30 -17.72
C PHE A 264 19.57 -0.27 -18.82
N GLN A 265 20.03 0.93 -18.50
CA GLN A 265 20.51 1.88 -19.51
C GLN A 265 21.66 1.30 -20.33
N GLN A 266 22.58 0.58 -19.67
CA GLN A 266 23.70 -0.10 -20.36
C GLN A 266 23.24 -1.24 -21.28
N GLN A 267 22.03 -1.76 -21.06
CA GLN A 267 21.44 -2.88 -21.79
C GLN A 267 20.34 -2.41 -22.78
N SER A 268 20.14 -1.10 -22.94
CA SER A 268 18.98 -0.52 -23.65
C SER A 268 18.76 -1.09 -25.05
N ALA A 269 19.83 -1.37 -25.79
CA ALA A 269 19.76 -1.95 -27.15
C ALA A 269 19.11 -3.36 -27.19
N MET A 270 19.08 -4.09 -26.06
CA MET A 270 18.56 -5.45 -25.97
C MET A 270 17.16 -5.51 -25.38
N LEU A 271 16.63 -4.40 -24.90
CA LEU A 271 15.32 -4.36 -24.26
C LEU A 271 14.21 -4.45 -25.32
N ARG A 272 13.36 -5.45 -25.20
CA ARG A 272 12.12 -5.53 -25.98
C ARG A 272 11.12 -4.47 -25.53
N ARG A 273 10.94 -4.31 -24.20
CA ARG A 273 10.06 -3.32 -23.58
C ARG A 273 10.88 -2.25 -22.88
N GLY A 274 10.35 -1.03 -22.84
CA GLY A 274 10.97 0.06 -22.09
C GLY A 274 10.89 -0.16 -20.57
N LEU A 275 11.79 0.48 -19.84
CA LEU A 275 11.73 0.59 -18.39
C LEU A 275 11.46 2.05 -18.03
N ARG A 276 10.37 2.29 -17.33
CA ARG A 276 10.04 3.59 -16.74
C ARG A 276 10.19 3.49 -15.24
N ILE A 277 10.91 4.42 -14.62
CA ILE A 277 11.09 4.47 -13.18
C ILE A 277 10.57 5.81 -12.68
N ALA A 278 9.75 5.78 -11.62
CA ALA A 278 9.19 6.96 -11.00
C ALA A 278 9.40 6.92 -9.48
N TRP A 279 9.70 8.08 -8.89
CA TRP A 279 9.87 8.25 -7.47
C TRP A 279 8.77 9.17 -6.94
N TRP A 280 7.87 8.60 -6.14
CA TRP A 280 6.65 9.27 -5.73
C TRP A 280 6.89 10.26 -4.58
N PRO A 281 6.41 11.52 -4.67
CA PRO A 281 6.12 12.34 -3.50
C PRO A 281 4.79 11.93 -2.88
N GLY A 282 4.54 12.32 -1.63
CA GLY A 282 3.23 12.22 -1.01
C GLY A 282 2.76 10.79 -0.71
N HIS A 283 3.67 9.87 -0.51
CA HIS A 283 3.33 8.55 0.03
C HIS A 283 2.82 8.70 1.47
N SER A 284 3.55 9.45 2.29
CA SER A 284 3.32 9.59 3.73
C SER A 284 2.19 10.58 4.04
N ASN A 285 2.43 11.88 3.88
CA ASN A 285 1.52 12.95 4.31
C ASN A 285 0.47 13.38 3.27
N ALA A 286 0.39 12.68 2.12
CA ALA A 286 -0.67 12.82 1.11
C ALA A 286 -1.34 11.48 0.74
N ARG A 287 -1.10 10.42 1.48
CA ARG A 287 -1.67 9.07 1.30
C ARG A 287 -1.63 8.60 -0.16
N TYR A 288 -0.41 8.26 -0.64
CA TYR A 288 -0.13 7.81 -2.02
C TYR A 288 -0.42 8.87 -3.08
N GLY A 289 -0.26 10.16 -2.72
CA GLY A 289 -0.64 11.27 -3.59
C GLY A 289 0.08 11.28 -4.93
N GLY A 290 1.40 11.01 -4.96
CA GLY A 290 2.21 11.03 -6.17
C GLY A 290 1.85 9.92 -7.15
N SER A 291 1.73 8.67 -6.68
CA SER A 291 1.34 7.54 -7.53
C SER A 291 -0.09 7.68 -8.05
N THR A 292 -1.01 8.25 -7.25
CA THR A 292 -2.38 8.54 -7.67
C THR A 292 -2.41 9.64 -8.73
N TRP A 293 -1.71 10.75 -8.50
CA TRP A 293 -1.58 11.81 -9.49
C TRP A 293 -1.03 11.29 -10.81
N TYR A 294 -0.02 10.42 -10.74
CA TYR A 294 0.58 9.81 -11.92
C TYR A 294 -0.43 8.90 -12.65
N ALA A 295 -1.17 8.08 -11.92
CA ALA A 295 -2.21 7.23 -12.50
C ALA A 295 -3.31 8.05 -13.19
N ASP A 296 -3.72 9.17 -12.61
CA ASP A 296 -4.75 10.06 -13.19
C ASP A 296 -4.27 10.76 -14.45
N ASN A 297 -3.00 11.23 -14.47
CA ASN A 297 -2.46 11.99 -15.60
C ASN A 297 -1.95 11.11 -16.74
N TYR A 298 -1.55 9.86 -16.46
CA TYR A 298 -0.97 8.93 -17.45
C TYR A 298 -1.85 7.71 -17.72
N ARG A 299 -3.13 7.74 -17.33
CA ARG A 299 -4.07 6.61 -17.42
C ARG A 299 -4.08 5.94 -18.78
N GLN A 300 -4.15 6.70 -19.86
CA GLN A 300 -4.19 6.12 -21.21
C GLN A 300 -2.90 5.35 -21.51
N GLN A 301 -1.73 5.93 -21.25
CA GLN A 301 -0.45 5.25 -21.48
C GLN A 301 -0.29 4.00 -20.62
N LEU A 302 -0.72 4.08 -19.35
CA LEU A 302 -0.68 2.95 -18.43
C LEU A 302 -1.55 1.80 -18.95
N GLY A 303 -2.80 2.09 -19.36
CA GLY A 303 -3.73 1.07 -19.83
C GLY A 303 -3.41 0.47 -21.18
N GLU A 304 -2.72 1.22 -22.04
CA GLU A 304 -2.36 0.76 -23.38
C GLU A 304 -0.99 0.08 -23.46
N ARG A 305 -0.03 0.47 -22.60
CA ARG A 305 1.39 0.16 -22.78
C ARG A 305 2.10 -0.38 -21.53
N CYS A 306 1.58 -0.14 -20.31
CA CYS A 306 2.22 -0.65 -19.10
C CYS A 306 1.84 -2.12 -18.88
N VAL A 307 2.84 -3.00 -18.85
CA VAL A 307 2.63 -4.45 -18.73
C VAL A 307 2.91 -4.98 -17.33
N ALA A 308 3.58 -4.22 -16.48
CA ALA A 308 3.82 -4.56 -15.08
C ALA A 308 4.13 -3.31 -14.27
N HIS A 309 3.69 -3.31 -13.01
CA HIS A 309 4.10 -2.37 -11.98
C HIS A 309 4.80 -3.13 -10.86
N ILE A 310 6.03 -2.75 -10.55
CA ILE A 310 6.81 -3.26 -9.43
C ILE A 310 7.01 -2.11 -8.45
N ASN A 311 6.49 -2.25 -7.23
CA ASN A 311 6.73 -1.28 -6.18
C ASN A 311 7.92 -1.71 -5.32
N VAL A 312 8.86 -0.80 -5.09
CA VAL A 312 10.05 -1.02 -4.26
C VAL A 312 9.93 -0.17 -3.00
N ASP A 313 9.82 -0.85 -1.87
CA ASP A 313 9.57 -0.22 -0.59
C ASP A 313 10.26 -0.99 0.53
N SER A 314 11.17 -0.30 1.22
CA SER A 314 11.96 -0.81 2.34
C SER A 314 12.82 -2.06 2.05
N PRO A 315 13.57 -2.17 0.93
CA PRO A 315 14.54 -3.26 0.76
C PRO A 315 15.78 -3.01 1.63
N GLY A 316 16.55 -4.07 1.92
CA GLY A 316 17.84 -3.94 2.60
C GLY A 316 17.77 -3.60 4.08
N CYS A 317 16.69 -3.95 4.77
CA CYS A 317 16.53 -3.68 6.19
C CYS A 317 17.33 -4.64 7.06
N LEU A 318 17.90 -4.12 8.13
CA LEU A 318 18.68 -4.89 9.10
C LEU A 318 17.88 -6.08 9.66
N ASN A 319 18.48 -7.28 9.64
CA ASN A 319 17.89 -8.56 10.08
C ASN A 319 16.71 -9.09 9.24
N ALA A 320 16.29 -8.42 8.18
CA ALA A 320 15.17 -8.85 7.33
C ALA A 320 15.62 -9.90 6.28
N VAL A 321 16.02 -11.06 6.75
CA VAL A 321 16.68 -12.09 5.94
C VAL A 321 15.72 -12.96 5.11
N GLN A 322 14.42 -12.94 5.40
CA GLN A 322 13.42 -13.76 4.73
C GLN A 322 12.66 -12.96 3.69
N VAL A 323 12.59 -13.47 2.46
CA VAL A 323 11.85 -12.83 1.36
C VAL A 323 10.39 -13.24 1.39
N VAL A 324 9.51 -12.27 1.30
CA VAL A 324 8.06 -12.41 1.06
C VAL A 324 7.73 -11.65 -0.22
N ILE A 325 6.80 -12.16 -1.01
CA ILE A 325 6.32 -11.46 -2.20
C ILE A 325 4.84 -11.13 -2.01
N ASN A 326 4.49 -9.87 -2.25
CA ASN A 326 3.10 -9.48 -2.43
C ASN A 326 2.82 -9.38 -3.93
N ALA A 327 1.81 -10.08 -4.43
CA ALA A 327 1.53 -10.15 -5.86
C ALA A 327 0.03 -10.05 -6.14
N SER A 328 -0.32 -9.63 -7.35
CA SER A 328 -1.73 -9.56 -7.77
C SER A 328 -2.41 -10.93 -7.85
N GLY A 329 -1.59 -11.97 -8.05
CA GLY A 329 -2.02 -13.33 -8.27
C GLY A 329 -2.14 -13.71 -9.75
N ALA A 330 -1.91 -12.77 -10.66
CA ALA A 330 -1.84 -13.02 -12.10
C ALA A 330 -0.43 -13.37 -12.56
N GLU A 331 0.58 -13.08 -11.76
CA GLU A 331 1.97 -13.48 -11.97
C GLU A 331 2.13 -14.98 -11.79
N SER A 332 2.88 -15.62 -12.68
CA SER A 332 3.27 -17.01 -12.51
C SER A 332 4.12 -17.18 -11.24
N ASN A 333 3.72 -18.09 -10.35
CA ASN A 333 4.47 -18.41 -9.14
C ASN A 333 5.89 -18.87 -9.46
N SER A 334 6.10 -19.56 -10.57
CA SER A 334 7.44 -19.99 -11.03
C SER A 334 8.32 -18.79 -11.40
N PHE A 335 7.77 -17.78 -12.04
CA PHE A 335 8.49 -16.54 -12.35
C PHE A 335 8.92 -15.79 -11.09
N LEU A 336 7.98 -15.61 -10.15
CA LEU A 336 8.26 -14.88 -8.90
C LEU A 336 9.32 -15.61 -8.06
N ASN A 337 9.17 -16.92 -7.85
CA ASN A 337 10.10 -17.70 -7.04
C ASN A 337 11.44 -17.93 -7.72
N HIS A 338 11.51 -18.08 -9.03
CA HIS A 338 12.76 -18.37 -9.72
C HIS A 338 13.85 -17.31 -9.45
N ALA A 339 13.48 -16.03 -9.45
CA ALA A 339 14.40 -14.94 -9.13
C ALA A 339 14.95 -15.09 -7.69
N VAL A 340 14.07 -15.38 -6.74
CA VAL A 340 14.45 -15.56 -5.34
C VAL A 340 15.32 -16.79 -5.15
N GLU A 341 14.97 -17.93 -5.75
CA GLU A 341 15.71 -19.19 -5.67
C GLU A 341 17.12 -19.10 -6.25
N VAL A 342 17.26 -18.43 -7.40
CA VAL A 342 18.59 -18.25 -8.03
C VAL A 342 19.52 -17.44 -7.13
N ILE A 343 19.01 -16.44 -6.44
CA ILE A 343 19.81 -15.51 -5.62
C ILE A 343 20.01 -16.05 -4.20
N THR A 344 18.98 -16.67 -3.60
CA THR A 344 19.00 -17.06 -2.17
C THR A 344 19.18 -18.56 -1.95
N GLY A 345 19.07 -19.38 -3.01
CA GLY A 345 19.10 -20.85 -2.92
C GLY A 345 17.81 -21.50 -2.40
N LYS A 346 16.74 -20.71 -2.17
CA LYS A 346 15.43 -21.18 -1.69
C LYS A 346 14.30 -20.27 -2.19
N PRO A 347 13.08 -20.78 -2.31
CA PRO A 347 11.94 -19.95 -2.71
C PRO A 347 11.62 -18.87 -1.66
N ALA A 348 10.79 -17.92 -2.04
CA ALA A 348 10.22 -16.97 -1.10
C ALA A 348 9.49 -17.71 0.03
N LEU A 349 9.54 -17.15 1.25
CA LEU A 349 8.84 -17.70 2.42
C LEU A 349 7.34 -17.90 2.15
N ARG A 350 6.75 -16.93 1.46
CA ARG A 350 5.36 -16.97 0.99
C ARG A 350 5.14 -15.95 -0.11
N ILE A 351 4.13 -16.20 -0.94
CA ILE A 351 3.53 -15.23 -1.87
C ILE A 351 2.13 -14.95 -1.36
N THR A 352 1.81 -13.69 -1.15
CA THR A 352 0.51 -13.27 -0.62
C THR A 352 -0.14 -12.24 -1.53
N PRO A 353 -1.49 -12.19 -1.58
CA PRO A 353 -2.18 -11.16 -2.33
C PRO A 353 -1.76 -9.75 -1.87
N LEU A 354 -1.71 -8.82 -2.80
CA LEU A 354 -1.51 -7.42 -2.51
C LEU A 354 -2.65 -6.88 -1.64
N GLY A 355 -2.28 -6.09 -0.61
CA GLY A 355 -3.21 -5.30 0.16
C GLY A 355 -3.59 -4.00 -0.54
N LYS A 356 -4.50 -3.22 0.03
CA LYS A 356 -4.85 -1.88 -0.42
C LYS A 356 -4.00 -0.82 0.30
N GLY A 357 -2.74 -0.75 -0.06
CA GLY A 357 -1.75 0.16 0.52
C GLY A 357 -0.50 0.23 -0.34
N GLY A 358 0.38 1.20 -0.08
CA GLY A 358 1.71 1.28 -0.68
C GLY A 358 1.70 1.55 -2.19
N ASP A 359 1.42 2.76 -2.63
CA ASP A 359 1.56 3.25 -4.03
C ASP A 359 1.00 2.35 -5.14
N GLN A 360 0.01 1.51 -4.81
CA GLN A 360 -0.63 0.59 -5.76
C GLN A 360 -1.83 1.25 -6.44
N SER A 361 -1.63 2.44 -7.00
CA SER A 361 -2.68 3.28 -7.57
C SER A 361 -3.16 2.85 -8.97
N PHE A 362 -2.72 1.68 -9.48
CA PHE A 362 -2.85 1.34 -10.90
C PHE A 362 -3.91 0.27 -11.22
N TRP A 363 -4.71 -0.18 -10.23
CA TRP A 363 -5.74 -1.21 -10.42
C TRP A 363 -6.78 -0.85 -11.48
N GLY A 364 -7.20 0.43 -11.53
CA GLY A 364 -8.14 0.92 -12.53
C GLY A 364 -7.51 1.30 -13.87
N SER A 365 -6.18 1.28 -13.98
CA SER A 365 -5.45 1.75 -15.17
C SER A 365 -5.22 0.69 -16.24
N GLY A 366 -5.56 -0.57 -15.96
CA GLY A 366 -5.42 -1.66 -16.95
C GLY A 366 -4.09 -2.40 -16.94
N VAL A 367 -3.21 -2.13 -15.97
CA VAL A 367 -1.92 -2.81 -15.80
C VAL A 367 -2.17 -4.26 -15.32
N PRO A 368 -1.59 -5.30 -15.98
CA PRO A 368 -1.92 -6.70 -15.69
C PRO A 368 -1.12 -7.34 -14.57
N LEU A 369 0.10 -6.89 -14.32
CA LEU A 369 0.98 -7.47 -13.31
C LEU A 369 1.32 -6.43 -12.25
N HIS A 370 1.17 -6.79 -10.98
CA HIS A 370 1.49 -5.93 -9.84
C HIS A 370 2.11 -6.75 -8.73
N PHE A 371 3.34 -6.46 -8.38
CA PHE A 371 4.00 -7.15 -7.27
C PHE A 371 5.07 -6.29 -6.60
N ALA A 372 5.44 -6.70 -5.40
CA ALA A 372 6.46 -6.08 -4.59
C ALA A 372 7.23 -7.15 -3.81
N LEU A 373 8.53 -6.99 -3.71
CA LEU A 373 9.32 -7.69 -2.71
C LEU A 373 9.03 -7.07 -1.34
N ARG A 374 8.84 -7.93 -0.36
CA ARG A 374 8.83 -7.58 1.05
C ARG A 374 9.83 -8.47 1.76
N GLU A 375 10.31 -8.01 2.87
CA GLU A 375 11.23 -8.78 3.68
C GLU A 375 10.84 -8.75 5.15
N VAL A 376 11.16 -9.81 5.85
CA VAL A 376 10.81 -9.95 7.26
C VAL A 376 11.96 -10.61 8.03
N PRO A 377 12.10 -10.31 9.32
CA PRO A 377 13.06 -10.99 10.18
C PRO A 377 12.59 -12.43 10.48
N ILE A 378 13.49 -13.26 11.01
CA ILE A 378 13.13 -14.59 11.50
C ILE A 378 12.19 -14.47 12.71
N GLU A 379 12.51 -13.58 13.63
CA GLU A 379 11.69 -13.27 14.81
C GLU A 379 11.18 -11.84 14.71
N LYS A 380 9.86 -11.68 14.71
CA LYS A 380 9.24 -10.38 14.67
C LYS A 380 9.17 -9.79 16.08
N THR A 381 9.81 -8.65 16.28
CA THR A 381 9.85 -7.93 17.57
C THR A 381 8.97 -6.68 17.60
N SER A 382 8.36 -6.32 16.47
CA SER A 382 7.51 -5.14 16.32
C SER A 382 6.35 -5.45 15.38
N ASP A 383 5.25 -4.73 15.51
CA ASP A 383 4.11 -4.82 14.59
C ASP A 383 4.24 -3.91 13.36
N SER A 384 5.43 -3.34 13.13
CA SER A 384 5.71 -2.49 11.97
C SER A 384 5.40 -3.21 10.65
N PRO A 385 4.60 -2.61 9.76
CA PRO A 385 4.29 -3.21 8.46
C PRO A 385 5.36 -2.96 7.40
N GLY A 386 6.25 -1.99 7.61
CA GLY A 386 7.38 -1.62 6.75
C GLY A 386 8.73 -1.86 7.41
N SER A 387 9.80 -1.30 6.82
CA SER A 387 11.20 -1.39 7.30
C SER A 387 11.64 -2.81 7.65
N GLY A 388 11.23 -3.80 6.85
CA GLY A 388 11.54 -5.21 7.11
C GLY A 388 10.97 -5.74 8.44
N GLY A 389 9.96 -5.11 9.02
CA GLY A 389 9.42 -5.39 10.34
C GLY A 389 10.25 -4.81 11.49
N GLY A 390 11.18 -3.88 11.19
CA GLY A 390 11.99 -3.18 12.18
C GLY A 390 11.17 -2.22 13.04
N TRP A 391 11.48 -2.15 14.31
CA TRP A 391 10.77 -1.27 15.26
C TRP A 391 10.96 0.22 14.97
N TRP A 392 12.00 0.60 14.24
CA TRP A 392 12.32 1.99 13.86
C TRP A 392 11.43 2.57 12.76
N TRP A 393 10.60 1.75 12.13
CA TRP A 393 9.70 2.16 11.05
C TRP A 393 8.90 3.41 11.43
N HIS A 394 8.93 4.44 10.58
CA HIS A 394 8.26 5.73 10.77
C HIS A 394 8.68 6.49 12.05
N THR A 395 9.90 6.29 12.54
CA THR A 395 10.45 7.01 13.68
C THR A 395 11.71 7.78 13.31
N GLU A 396 12.16 8.66 14.19
CA GLU A 396 13.46 9.37 14.08
C GLU A 396 14.68 8.43 14.15
N GLU A 397 14.47 7.17 14.51
CA GLU A 397 15.50 6.15 14.61
C GLU A 397 15.68 5.35 13.29
N ASP A 398 14.93 5.66 12.24
CA ASP A 398 15.13 5.06 10.92
C ASP A 398 16.31 5.69 10.19
N THR A 399 17.49 5.40 10.70
CA THR A 399 18.79 5.96 10.32
C THR A 399 19.65 4.94 9.56
N TYR A 400 20.80 5.38 9.04
CA TYR A 400 21.66 4.56 8.17
C TYR A 400 22.13 3.25 8.81
N ASP A 401 22.29 3.16 10.12
CA ASP A 401 22.69 1.94 10.85
C ASP A 401 21.63 0.83 10.83
N LYS A 402 20.42 1.11 10.36
CA LYS A 402 19.35 0.13 10.14
C LYS A 402 19.39 -0.52 8.76
N VAL A 403 20.35 -0.12 7.91
CA VAL A 403 20.54 -0.70 6.58
C VAL A 403 21.53 -1.86 6.65
N ASP A 404 21.19 -2.99 6.01
CA ASP A 404 22.13 -4.06 5.70
C ASP A 404 22.43 -4.05 4.18
N LEU A 405 23.63 -3.63 3.81
CA LEU A 405 24.04 -3.53 2.40
C LEU A 405 24.09 -4.89 1.69
N ASN A 406 24.29 -6.00 2.40
CA ASN A 406 24.25 -7.33 1.79
C ASN A 406 22.82 -7.74 1.46
N ILE A 407 21.87 -7.43 2.34
CA ILE A 407 20.45 -7.64 2.09
C ILE A 407 19.99 -6.74 0.93
N LEU A 408 20.38 -5.47 0.94
CA LEU A 408 20.07 -4.53 -0.14
C LEU A 408 20.60 -5.02 -1.49
N TRP A 409 21.81 -5.57 -1.52
CA TRP A 409 22.39 -6.15 -2.72
C TRP A 409 21.63 -7.40 -3.19
N ARG A 410 21.27 -8.30 -2.27
CA ARG A 410 20.40 -9.45 -2.56
C ARG A 410 19.10 -8.99 -3.24
N ASP A 411 18.44 -7.97 -2.70
CA ASP A 411 17.18 -7.47 -3.21
C ASP A 411 17.35 -6.79 -4.57
N CYS A 412 18.46 -6.07 -4.76
CA CYS A 412 18.86 -5.52 -6.04
C CYS A 412 19.01 -6.62 -7.13
N GLN A 413 19.66 -7.74 -6.80
CA GLN A 413 19.82 -8.88 -7.72
C GLN A 413 18.47 -9.54 -8.06
N ILE A 414 17.56 -9.68 -7.09
CA ILE A 414 16.24 -10.24 -7.33
C ILE A 414 15.43 -9.35 -8.28
N HIS A 415 15.44 -8.04 -8.07
CA HIS A 415 14.76 -7.09 -8.95
C HIS A 415 15.37 -7.06 -10.36
N ALA A 416 16.69 -7.12 -10.48
CA ALA A 416 17.37 -7.22 -11.79
C ALA A 416 16.93 -8.50 -12.53
N HIS A 417 16.72 -9.59 -11.83
CA HIS A 417 16.25 -10.85 -12.42
C HIS A 417 14.80 -10.73 -12.94
N TRP A 418 13.88 -10.20 -12.12
CA TRP A 418 12.50 -9.97 -12.55
C TRP A 418 12.40 -9.00 -13.72
N LEU A 419 13.13 -7.88 -13.64
CA LEU A 419 13.15 -6.88 -14.70
C LEU A 419 13.75 -7.44 -15.99
N SER A 420 14.83 -8.23 -15.93
CA SER A 420 15.39 -8.88 -17.11
C SER A 420 14.35 -9.72 -17.85
N ALA A 421 13.60 -10.54 -17.12
CA ALA A 421 12.55 -11.36 -17.73
C ALA A 421 11.43 -10.51 -18.36
N LEU A 422 10.94 -9.48 -17.65
CA LEU A 422 9.86 -8.63 -18.14
C LEU A 422 10.27 -7.76 -19.33
N LEU A 423 11.52 -7.30 -19.37
CA LEU A 423 12.02 -6.39 -20.38
C LEU A 423 12.48 -7.08 -21.65
N ILE A 424 12.88 -8.36 -21.59
CA ILE A 424 13.54 -9.04 -22.71
C ILE A 424 12.66 -10.15 -23.31
N GLU A 425 12.03 -10.97 -22.44
CA GLU A 425 11.30 -12.14 -22.93
C GLU A 425 10.07 -11.72 -23.77
N PRO A 426 9.80 -12.42 -24.89
CA PRO A 426 8.64 -12.10 -25.73
C PRO A 426 7.32 -12.21 -24.96
N SER A 427 7.15 -13.29 -24.18
CA SER A 427 5.93 -13.56 -23.42
C SER A 427 6.02 -12.99 -22.01
N LEU A 428 4.92 -12.41 -21.53
CA LEU A 428 4.78 -12.02 -20.13
C LEU A 428 4.53 -13.24 -19.23
N PRO A 429 5.05 -13.25 -18.02
CA PRO A 429 4.88 -14.35 -17.07
C PRO A 429 3.51 -14.36 -16.39
N ILE A 430 2.45 -14.31 -17.19
CA ILE A 430 1.06 -14.31 -16.74
C ILE A 430 0.57 -15.76 -16.59
N ASP A 431 -0.02 -16.09 -15.44
CA ASP A 431 -0.80 -17.30 -15.23
C ASP A 431 -2.26 -16.97 -14.96
N ALA A 432 -3.00 -16.69 -16.03
CA ALA A 432 -4.40 -16.32 -15.96
C ALA A 432 -5.30 -17.48 -15.53
N VAL A 433 -4.88 -18.73 -15.77
CA VAL A 433 -5.62 -19.94 -15.38
C VAL A 433 -5.61 -20.10 -13.87
N ASP A 434 -4.42 -20.03 -13.25
CA ASP A 434 -4.28 -20.09 -11.79
C ASP A 434 -4.96 -18.89 -11.14
N TYR A 435 -4.81 -17.70 -11.73
CA TYR A 435 -5.47 -16.49 -11.25
C TYR A 435 -7.01 -16.59 -11.27
N LEU A 436 -7.59 -17.20 -12.32
CA LEU A 436 -9.03 -17.45 -12.40
C LEU A 436 -9.49 -18.40 -11.29
N GLU A 437 -8.75 -19.49 -11.03
CA GLU A 437 -9.07 -20.42 -9.94
C GLU A 437 -8.94 -19.76 -8.56
N ASN A 438 -7.91 -18.95 -8.35
CA ASN A 438 -7.77 -18.16 -7.13
C ASN A 438 -8.94 -17.20 -6.90
N ASN A 439 -9.48 -16.60 -7.97
CA ASN A 439 -10.70 -15.79 -7.91
C ASN A 439 -11.92 -16.61 -7.52
N ARG A 440 -12.08 -17.81 -8.12
CA ARG A 440 -13.16 -18.74 -7.80
C ARG A 440 -13.11 -19.20 -6.33
N GLN A 441 -11.92 -19.50 -5.84
CA GLN A 441 -11.71 -19.87 -4.44
C GLN A 441 -12.06 -18.74 -3.48
N ALA A 442 -11.60 -17.52 -3.75
CA ALA A 442 -11.94 -16.35 -2.95
C ALA A 442 -13.45 -16.06 -2.95
N LEU A 443 -14.12 -16.25 -4.10
CA LEU A 443 -15.57 -16.09 -4.20
C LEU A 443 -16.32 -17.15 -3.37
N ARG A 444 -15.86 -18.41 -3.38
CA ARG A 444 -16.42 -19.48 -2.54
C ARG A 444 -16.28 -19.17 -1.05
N GLN A 445 -15.10 -18.67 -0.62
CA GLN A 445 -14.87 -18.26 0.77
C GLN A 445 -15.78 -17.10 1.18
N LEU A 446 -15.98 -16.13 0.30
CA LEU A 446 -16.89 -15.03 0.54
C LEU A 446 -18.34 -15.53 0.65
N GLN A 447 -18.80 -16.41 -0.26
CA GLN A 447 -20.16 -16.96 -0.22
C GLN A 447 -20.47 -17.66 1.12
N GLN A 448 -19.51 -18.33 1.74
CA GLN A 448 -19.70 -18.98 3.05
C GLN A 448 -19.97 -18.01 4.19
N ARG A 449 -19.68 -16.73 4.00
CA ARG A 449 -19.86 -15.64 4.98
C ARG A 449 -21.11 -14.80 4.70
N LEU A 450 -21.73 -14.96 3.53
CA LEU A 450 -22.93 -14.24 3.15
C LEU A 450 -24.18 -14.97 3.60
N ASP A 451 -25.25 -14.22 3.90
CA ASP A 451 -26.57 -14.79 4.04
C ASP A 451 -26.96 -15.55 2.75
N PRO A 452 -27.63 -16.73 2.85
CA PRO A 452 -28.06 -17.51 1.70
C PRO A 452 -28.89 -16.73 0.65
N GLU A 453 -29.56 -15.65 1.04
CA GLU A 453 -30.29 -14.78 0.11
C GLU A 453 -29.36 -14.03 -0.87
N PHE A 454 -28.07 -13.82 -0.51
CA PHE A 454 -27.07 -13.15 -1.35
C PHE A 454 -26.22 -14.17 -2.11
N SER A 455 -26.84 -14.90 -3.02
CA SER A 455 -26.18 -15.95 -3.79
C SER A 455 -25.24 -15.40 -4.87
N LEU A 456 -23.96 -15.79 -4.83
CA LEU A 456 -22.95 -15.45 -5.84
C LEU A 456 -22.85 -16.52 -6.95
N GLU A 457 -23.79 -17.47 -7.03
CA GLU A 457 -23.73 -18.63 -7.95
C GLU A 457 -23.66 -18.21 -9.42
N GLN A 458 -24.36 -17.15 -9.84
CA GLN A 458 -24.30 -16.68 -11.22
C GLN A 458 -22.90 -16.17 -11.59
N ILE A 459 -22.22 -15.48 -10.67
CA ILE A 459 -20.84 -15.01 -10.85
C ILE A 459 -19.90 -16.21 -10.88
N ALA A 460 -20.09 -17.17 -9.95
CA ALA A 460 -19.31 -18.39 -9.90
C ALA A 460 -19.44 -19.22 -11.19
N GLN A 461 -20.65 -19.31 -11.75
CA GLN A 461 -20.88 -20.02 -13.03
C GLN A 461 -20.15 -19.31 -14.18
N LYS A 462 -20.26 -17.98 -14.29
CA LYS A 462 -19.55 -17.22 -15.32
C LYS A 462 -18.04 -17.38 -15.24
N LEU A 463 -17.47 -17.42 -14.02
CA LEU A 463 -16.04 -17.71 -13.84
C LEU A 463 -15.67 -19.14 -14.28
N ARG A 464 -16.54 -20.13 -14.06
CA ARG A 464 -16.34 -21.50 -14.58
C ARG A 464 -16.34 -21.53 -16.11
N ASP A 465 -17.30 -20.84 -16.72
CA ASP A 465 -17.46 -20.80 -18.19
C ASP A 465 -16.25 -20.15 -18.89
N LEU A 466 -15.47 -19.32 -18.18
CA LEU A 466 -14.26 -18.68 -18.71
C LEU A 466 -13.01 -19.55 -18.63
N GLN A 467 -13.03 -20.71 -17.96
CA GLN A 467 -11.83 -21.51 -17.71
C GLN A 467 -11.17 -22.00 -19.00
N ASP A 468 -11.89 -22.69 -19.86
CA ASP A 468 -11.34 -23.23 -21.11
C ASP A 468 -10.95 -22.13 -22.10
N PRO A 469 -11.76 -21.06 -22.32
CA PRO A 469 -11.35 -19.93 -23.14
C PRO A 469 -10.08 -19.22 -22.66
N ILE A 470 -9.92 -19.01 -21.34
CA ILE A 470 -8.72 -18.38 -20.77
C ILE A 470 -7.50 -19.31 -20.90
N ALA A 471 -7.65 -20.61 -20.65
CA ALA A 471 -6.57 -21.59 -20.83
C ALA A 471 -6.09 -21.63 -22.29
N HIS A 472 -7.01 -21.60 -23.24
CA HIS A 472 -6.68 -21.53 -24.67
C HIS A 472 -5.97 -20.23 -25.03
N LEU A 473 -6.47 -19.08 -24.56
CA LEU A 473 -5.84 -17.78 -24.79
C LEU A 473 -4.44 -17.72 -24.18
N GLN A 474 -4.24 -18.24 -22.96
CA GLN A 474 -2.92 -18.29 -22.32
C GLN A 474 -1.93 -19.11 -23.14
N HIS A 475 -2.35 -20.28 -23.63
CA HIS A 475 -1.52 -21.10 -24.51
C HIS A 475 -1.16 -20.38 -25.82
N LEU A 476 -2.13 -19.72 -26.45
CA LEU A 476 -1.89 -18.91 -27.65
C LEU A 476 -0.96 -17.73 -27.39
N SER A 477 -1.10 -17.06 -26.25
CA SER A 477 -0.26 -15.94 -25.84
C SER A 477 1.20 -16.36 -25.64
N HIS A 478 1.44 -17.54 -25.06
CA HIS A 478 2.80 -18.08 -24.93
C HIS A 478 3.41 -18.48 -26.28
N SER A 479 2.60 -19.07 -27.16
CA SER A 479 3.07 -19.57 -28.45
C SER A 479 3.26 -18.44 -29.48
N HIS A 480 2.43 -17.42 -29.44
CA HIS A 480 2.37 -16.30 -30.38
C HIS A 480 2.10 -14.96 -29.64
N PRO A 481 3.05 -14.48 -28.82
CA PRO A 481 2.83 -13.33 -27.95
C PRO A 481 2.45 -12.06 -28.70
N ASP A 482 3.07 -11.80 -29.84
CA ASP A 482 2.79 -10.60 -30.67
C ASP A 482 1.32 -10.49 -31.12
N ARG A 483 0.63 -11.61 -31.17
CA ARG A 483 -0.77 -11.65 -31.60
C ARG A 483 -1.78 -11.68 -30.45
N TRP A 484 -1.48 -12.41 -29.38
CA TRP A 484 -2.48 -12.77 -28.37
C TRP A 484 -2.24 -12.16 -26.99
N GLN A 485 -1.01 -11.69 -26.71
CA GLN A 485 -0.67 -11.18 -25.39
C GLN A 485 -1.51 -9.97 -24.97
N SER A 486 -1.80 -9.06 -25.90
CA SER A 486 -2.62 -7.88 -25.59
C SER A 486 -4.06 -8.23 -25.15
N ILE A 487 -4.60 -9.34 -25.69
CA ILE A 487 -5.92 -9.84 -25.28
C ILE A 487 -5.85 -10.45 -23.88
N LEU A 488 -4.80 -11.21 -23.58
CA LEU A 488 -4.56 -11.80 -22.25
C LEU A 488 -4.37 -10.71 -21.18
N VAL A 489 -3.54 -9.70 -21.47
CA VAL A 489 -3.30 -8.52 -20.62
C VAL A 489 -4.62 -7.84 -20.24
N ARG A 490 -5.46 -7.51 -21.22
CA ARG A 490 -6.76 -6.86 -20.97
C ARG A 490 -7.74 -7.76 -20.22
N THR A 491 -7.67 -9.06 -20.41
CA THR A 491 -8.48 -10.03 -19.68
C THR A 491 -8.11 -10.08 -18.21
N VAL A 492 -6.81 -10.11 -17.91
CA VAL A 492 -6.30 -10.07 -16.54
C VAL A 492 -6.64 -8.75 -15.85
N ALA A 493 -6.48 -7.63 -16.55
CA ALA A 493 -6.82 -6.31 -16.02
C ALA A 493 -8.31 -6.20 -15.63
N ASP A 494 -9.22 -6.72 -16.45
CA ASP A 494 -10.65 -6.76 -16.09
C ASP A 494 -10.93 -7.71 -14.89
N LEU A 495 -10.20 -8.82 -14.76
CA LEU A 495 -10.27 -9.69 -13.57
C LEU A 495 -9.74 -8.99 -12.30
N HIS A 496 -8.72 -8.14 -12.40
CA HIS A 496 -8.25 -7.32 -11.27
C HIS A 496 -9.34 -6.39 -10.77
N ARG A 497 -10.08 -5.77 -11.67
CA ARG A 497 -11.19 -4.89 -11.30
C ARG A 497 -12.31 -5.61 -10.58
N LEU A 498 -12.58 -6.85 -10.98
CA LEU A 498 -13.53 -7.70 -10.28
C LEU A 498 -13.05 -8.04 -8.85
N ARG A 499 -11.75 -8.38 -8.71
CA ARG A 499 -11.17 -8.87 -7.47
C ARG A 499 -10.85 -7.77 -6.47
N TYR A 500 -10.29 -6.64 -6.94
CA TYR A 500 -9.65 -5.63 -6.09
C TYR A 500 -10.41 -4.32 -5.98
N SER A 501 -11.46 -4.09 -6.76
CA SER A 501 -12.18 -2.82 -6.76
C SER A 501 -13.69 -2.99 -6.60
N SER A 502 -14.31 -2.10 -5.85
CA SER A 502 -15.77 -1.93 -5.75
C SER A 502 -16.27 -0.74 -6.56
N THR A 503 -15.37 0.10 -7.04
CA THR A 503 -15.62 1.32 -7.80
C THR A 503 -15.41 1.12 -9.30
N ASP A 504 -15.58 2.16 -10.09
CA ASP A 504 -15.26 2.17 -11.52
C ASP A 504 -13.76 2.39 -11.78
N ASP A 505 -13.35 2.58 -13.04
CA ASP A 505 -11.97 2.75 -13.47
C ASP A 505 -11.33 4.05 -12.98
N PHE A 506 -12.13 5.04 -12.59
CA PHE A 506 -11.72 6.41 -12.37
C PHE A 506 -11.78 6.82 -10.89
N HIS A 507 -12.24 5.92 -10.04
CA HIS A 507 -12.34 6.13 -8.60
C HIS A 507 -11.51 5.10 -7.85
N TYR A 508 -11.02 5.49 -6.68
CA TYR A 508 -10.26 4.64 -5.78
C TYR A 508 -11.14 4.15 -4.63
N ASP A 509 -11.02 2.88 -4.30
CA ASP A 509 -11.53 2.38 -3.02
C ASP A 509 -10.71 3.00 -1.87
N LEU A 510 -11.30 3.04 -0.69
CA LEU A 510 -10.56 3.50 0.49
C LEU A 510 -9.40 2.55 0.80
N SER A 511 -8.30 3.11 1.31
CA SER A 511 -7.14 2.33 1.74
C SER A 511 -7.51 1.41 2.92
N TYR A 512 -6.78 0.30 3.06
CA TYR A 512 -6.96 -0.75 4.07
C TYR A 512 -8.33 -1.45 4.10
N ARG A 513 -9.32 -1.04 3.36
CA ARG A 513 -10.54 -1.82 3.17
C ARG A 513 -10.29 -2.97 2.22
N GLY A 514 -9.95 -4.12 2.81
CA GLY A 514 -9.41 -5.27 2.13
C GLY A 514 -10.42 -6.37 1.82
N GLY A 515 -9.85 -7.44 1.34
CA GLY A 515 -10.54 -8.65 0.93
C GLY A 515 -10.85 -8.66 -0.57
N ALA A 516 -10.93 -9.87 -1.11
CA ALA A 516 -11.37 -10.06 -2.49
C ALA A 516 -12.84 -9.67 -2.64
N PHE A 517 -13.20 -9.13 -3.80
CA PHE A 517 -14.56 -8.69 -4.11
C PHE A 517 -15.09 -7.65 -3.11
N PRO A 518 -14.41 -6.50 -2.94
CA PRO A 518 -14.70 -5.54 -1.87
C PRO A 518 -16.12 -5.00 -1.90
N GLY A 519 -16.79 -4.97 -3.06
CA GLY A 519 -18.18 -4.54 -3.18
C GLY A 519 -19.20 -5.43 -2.47
N PHE A 520 -18.85 -6.70 -2.23
CA PHE A 520 -19.69 -7.66 -1.50
C PHE A 520 -19.31 -7.78 -0.01
N GLN A 521 -18.15 -7.32 0.41
CA GLN A 521 -17.69 -7.45 1.81
C GLN A 521 -18.67 -6.84 2.83
N PRO A 522 -19.32 -5.69 2.56
CA PRO A 522 -20.31 -5.15 3.49
C PRO A 522 -21.53 -6.05 3.73
N LEU A 523 -21.82 -6.99 2.80
CA LEU A 523 -22.93 -7.94 2.93
C LEU A 523 -22.59 -9.17 3.79
N ALA A 524 -21.29 -9.38 4.06
CA ALA A 524 -20.80 -10.44 4.94
C ALA A 524 -20.84 -10.02 6.42
N ALA A 525 -21.23 -8.78 6.69
CA ALA A 525 -21.33 -8.24 8.04
C ALA A 525 -22.55 -8.84 8.74
N ASP A 526 -22.36 -9.35 9.99
CA ASP A 526 -23.47 -9.73 10.87
C ASP A 526 -24.03 -8.46 11.52
N LEU A 527 -25.05 -7.88 10.90
CA LEU A 527 -25.68 -6.64 11.36
C LEU A 527 -26.65 -6.85 12.54
N GLY A 528 -26.70 -8.05 13.11
CA GLY A 528 -27.65 -8.39 14.18
C GLY A 528 -29.10 -8.33 13.69
N GLN A 529 -29.99 -7.67 14.44
CA GLN A 529 -31.36 -7.45 13.98
C GLN A 529 -31.39 -6.46 12.83
N THR A 530 -31.50 -6.96 11.61
CA THR A 530 -31.57 -6.13 10.40
C THR A 530 -32.94 -5.45 10.33
N THR A 531 -32.97 -4.11 10.29
CA THR A 531 -34.21 -3.38 10.05
C THR A 531 -34.65 -3.56 8.58
N PRO A 532 -35.95 -3.39 8.26
CA PRO A 532 -36.41 -3.43 6.86
C PRO A 532 -35.69 -2.46 5.95
N GLU A 533 -35.28 -1.29 6.46
CA GLU A 533 -34.50 -0.29 5.74
C GLU A 533 -33.08 -0.82 5.44
N THR A 534 -32.38 -1.35 6.41
CA THR A 534 -31.06 -1.94 6.25
C THR A 534 -31.09 -3.13 5.28
N ALA A 535 -32.10 -4.00 5.40
CA ALA A 535 -32.27 -5.13 4.48
C ALA A 535 -32.43 -4.66 3.03
N LEU A 536 -33.23 -3.61 2.79
CA LEU A 536 -33.41 -3.05 1.47
C LEU A 536 -32.10 -2.43 0.92
N MET A 537 -31.32 -1.73 1.76
CA MET A 537 -30.02 -1.21 1.39
C MET A 537 -29.03 -2.34 1.03
N MET A 538 -28.98 -3.42 1.79
CA MET A 538 -28.14 -4.58 1.51
C MET A 538 -28.54 -5.26 0.19
N GLN A 539 -29.83 -5.48 -0.05
CA GLN A 539 -30.32 -6.01 -1.33
C GLN A 539 -29.97 -5.11 -2.51
N THR A 540 -30.03 -3.78 -2.32
CA THR A 540 -29.65 -2.82 -3.35
C THR A 540 -28.16 -2.89 -3.65
N GLN A 541 -27.32 -2.94 -2.62
CA GLN A 541 -25.86 -3.13 -2.75
C GLN A 541 -25.55 -4.45 -3.48
N TYR A 542 -26.15 -5.54 -3.04
CA TYR A 542 -25.98 -6.86 -3.67
C TYR A 542 -26.30 -6.83 -5.16
N ARG A 543 -27.48 -6.35 -5.56
CA ARG A 543 -27.89 -6.30 -6.96
C ARG A 543 -26.91 -5.49 -7.81
N ARG A 544 -26.55 -4.27 -7.37
CA ARG A 544 -25.62 -3.42 -8.11
C ARG A 544 -24.23 -4.04 -8.26
N GLN A 545 -23.73 -4.71 -7.25
CA GLN A 545 -22.45 -5.40 -7.33
C GLN A 545 -22.51 -6.68 -8.19
N CYS A 546 -23.62 -7.41 -8.17
CA CYS A 546 -23.86 -8.53 -9.11
C CYS A 546 -23.88 -8.04 -10.56
N ASP A 547 -24.63 -6.97 -10.85
CA ASP A 547 -24.71 -6.42 -12.21
C ASP A 547 -23.34 -5.94 -12.70
N ARG A 548 -22.56 -5.25 -11.84
CA ARG A 548 -21.20 -4.84 -12.14
C ARG A 548 -20.29 -6.05 -12.44
N ALA A 549 -20.31 -7.07 -11.60
CA ALA A 549 -19.49 -8.27 -11.77
C ALA A 549 -19.86 -9.02 -13.05
N LEU A 550 -21.16 -9.24 -13.31
CA LEU A 550 -21.64 -9.93 -14.51
C LEU A 550 -21.32 -9.14 -15.78
N ALA A 551 -21.41 -7.81 -15.77
CA ALA A 551 -21.03 -6.96 -16.90
C ALA A 551 -19.53 -7.07 -17.23
N LEU A 552 -18.66 -7.08 -16.23
CA LEU A 552 -17.22 -7.28 -16.41
C LEU A 552 -16.93 -8.68 -16.99
N LEU A 553 -17.55 -9.73 -16.45
CA LEU A 553 -17.36 -11.10 -16.94
C LEU A 553 -17.91 -11.29 -18.36
N GLN A 554 -19.02 -10.62 -18.68
CA GLN A 554 -19.55 -10.65 -20.05
C GLN A 554 -18.59 -9.93 -21.04
N LYS A 555 -18.02 -8.79 -20.66
CA LYS A 555 -16.99 -8.08 -21.45
C LYS A 555 -15.78 -8.97 -21.73
N ILE A 556 -15.34 -9.76 -20.74
CA ILE A 556 -14.27 -10.75 -20.92
C ILE A 556 -14.72 -11.83 -21.90
N SER A 557 -15.90 -12.43 -21.70
CA SER A 557 -16.44 -13.48 -22.58
C SER A 557 -16.52 -13.02 -24.04
N ASP A 558 -17.05 -11.82 -24.28
CA ASP A 558 -17.18 -11.25 -25.64
C ASP A 558 -15.82 -11.02 -26.31
N ARG A 559 -14.81 -10.70 -25.52
CA ARG A 559 -13.42 -10.54 -26.01
C ARG A 559 -12.79 -11.88 -26.41
N LEU A 560 -13.06 -12.93 -25.65
CA LEU A 560 -12.52 -14.27 -25.90
C LEU A 560 -13.18 -15.00 -27.08
N GLN A 561 -14.35 -14.54 -27.54
CA GLN A 561 -15.06 -15.10 -28.72
C GLN A 561 -14.62 -14.46 -30.03
N LYS A 562 -13.88 -13.35 -30.01
CA LYS A 562 -13.34 -12.64 -31.19
C LYS A 562 -11.95 -13.15 -31.57
#